data_11d2c2dab2c082bbb64f37b2f55c4cff
#
_entry.id   11d2c2dab2c082bbb64f37b2f55c4cff
#
_cell.length_a   1.000
_cell.length_b   1.000
_cell.length_c   1.000
_cell.angle_alpha   90.00
_cell.angle_beta   90.00
_cell.angle_gamma   90.00
#
_symmetry.space_group_name_H-M   'P 1'
#
loop_
_entity.id
_entity.type
_entity.pdbx_description
1 polymer ?
#
loop_
_entity_poly.entity_id
_entity_poly.type
_entity_poly.pdbx_seq_one_letter_code
_entity_poly.pdbx_strand_id
1 'polypeptide(L)'
;GSEMCIRDSSLGMLQGQFLVAMQENDMEKFDSLNQVANGIMRRALDNNSDNLVGVYFFGNLYNEMEPQEAREILNKFPEQMQKTQILTAIAKSIAAQENTEIGKPYLEIALPDSLGETVSVTPLIGPGKWVLIDFWATWCSPCRGELPYLKEAFKEFGPKGFNIYGVSLDNDAESWKEFLVKEEMTWPNVIAVTDGKSAPIVEEYGIRSIPTNFLISPEGKIVAKDLRGEGIKEKLAELVK
;
A
#
# COMPACT_ATOMS: atom_id res chain seq x y z
N GLY A 1 -8.90 -32.89 -9.98
CA GLY A 1 -8.83 -32.91 -11.45
C GLY A 1 -9.88 -32.03 -12.12
N SER A 2 -11.14 -32.01 -11.64
CA SER A 2 -12.23 -31.24 -12.31
C SER A 2 -12.16 -29.72 -12.07
N GLU A 3 -11.73 -29.26 -10.90
CA GLU A 3 -11.71 -27.81 -10.57
C GLU A 3 -10.56 -27.05 -11.23
N MET A 4 -9.42 -27.71 -11.45
CA MET A 4 -8.32 -27.14 -12.23
C MET A 4 -8.70 -26.99 -13.72
N CYS A 5 -9.54 -27.90 -14.25
CA CYS A 5 -10.10 -27.80 -15.62
C CYS A 5 -11.14 -26.68 -15.74
N ILE A 6 -11.92 -26.38 -14.69
CA ILE A 6 -12.85 -25.24 -14.65
C ILE A 6 -12.08 -23.93 -14.68
N ARG A 7 -10.94 -23.84 -13.99
CA ARG A 7 -10.02 -22.69 -14.05
C ARG A 7 -9.54 -22.45 -15.49
N ASP A 8 -9.04 -23.49 -16.17
CA ASP A 8 -8.45 -23.36 -17.51
C ASP A 8 -9.51 -22.99 -18.57
N SER A 9 -10.75 -23.41 -18.40
CA SER A 9 -11.83 -23.07 -19.35
C SER A 9 -12.48 -21.72 -19.06
N SER A 10 -12.75 -21.39 -17.80
CA SER A 10 -13.49 -20.14 -17.47
C SER A 10 -12.59 -18.93 -17.39
N LEU A 11 -11.40 -19.03 -16.75
CA LEU A 11 -10.43 -17.93 -16.70
C LEU A 11 -9.73 -17.75 -18.05
N GLY A 12 -9.49 -18.83 -18.79
CA GLY A 12 -8.93 -18.76 -20.14
C GLY A 12 -9.85 -18.06 -21.15
N MET A 13 -11.17 -18.24 -21.06
CA MET A 13 -12.13 -17.47 -21.86
C MET A 13 -12.15 -15.99 -21.52
N LEU A 14 -11.89 -15.61 -20.24
CA LEU A 14 -11.82 -14.22 -19.83
C LEU A 14 -10.57 -13.52 -20.37
N GLN A 15 -9.44 -14.22 -20.55
CA GLN A 15 -8.18 -13.61 -21.03
C GLN A 15 -8.37 -12.90 -22.38
N GLY A 16 -9.08 -13.52 -23.33
CA GLY A 16 -9.36 -12.92 -24.61
C GLY A 16 -10.21 -11.64 -24.50
N GLN A 17 -11.18 -11.64 -23.59
CA GLN A 17 -12.05 -10.49 -23.33
C GLN A 17 -11.31 -9.35 -22.63
N PHE A 18 -10.39 -9.65 -21.72
CA PHE A 18 -9.50 -8.66 -21.09
C PHE A 18 -8.63 -7.95 -22.13
N LEU A 19 -8.01 -8.70 -23.04
CA LEU A 19 -7.19 -8.13 -24.12
C LEU A 19 -8.00 -7.18 -25.01
N VAL A 20 -9.23 -7.55 -25.36
CA VAL A 20 -10.13 -6.70 -26.15
C VAL A 20 -10.49 -5.43 -25.36
N ALA A 21 -10.88 -5.54 -24.09
CA ALA A 21 -11.23 -4.39 -23.27
C ALA A 21 -10.04 -3.41 -23.12
N MET A 22 -8.81 -3.93 -22.96
CA MET A 22 -7.60 -3.11 -22.92
C MET A 22 -7.32 -2.42 -24.27
N GLN A 23 -7.48 -3.13 -25.40
CA GLN A 23 -7.26 -2.55 -26.73
C GLN A 23 -8.28 -1.46 -27.08
N GLU A 24 -9.53 -1.63 -26.63
CA GLU A 24 -10.62 -0.68 -26.82
C GLU A 24 -10.60 0.45 -25.78
N ASN A 25 -9.68 0.41 -24.79
CA ASN A 25 -9.63 1.32 -23.63
C ASN A 25 -10.98 1.39 -22.88
N ASP A 26 -11.71 0.26 -22.86
CA ASP A 26 -13.00 0.11 -22.19
C ASP A 26 -12.80 -0.32 -20.74
N MET A 27 -12.62 0.68 -19.87
CA MET A 27 -12.37 0.45 -18.44
C MET A 27 -13.58 -0.14 -17.71
N GLU A 28 -14.82 0.20 -18.13
CA GLU A 28 -16.04 -0.35 -17.53
C GLU A 28 -16.15 -1.86 -17.78
N LYS A 29 -15.87 -2.28 -19.01
CA LYS A 29 -15.81 -3.70 -19.36
C LYS A 29 -14.66 -4.43 -18.65
N PHE A 30 -13.51 -3.78 -18.54
CA PHE A 30 -12.35 -4.32 -17.82
C PHE A 30 -12.68 -4.57 -16.33
N ASP A 31 -13.30 -3.60 -15.65
CA ASP A 31 -13.73 -3.72 -14.26
C ASP A 31 -14.80 -4.80 -14.07
N SER A 32 -15.76 -4.90 -15.00
CA SER A 32 -16.76 -5.95 -14.98
C SER A 32 -16.14 -7.35 -15.11
N LEU A 33 -15.15 -7.51 -15.99
CA LEU A 33 -14.42 -8.77 -16.16
C LEU A 33 -13.61 -9.14 -14.91
N ASN A 34 -12.99 -8.15 -14.26
CA ASN A 34 -12.29 -8.35 -12.98
C ASN A 34 -13.23 -8.87 -11.89
N GLN A 35 -14.42 -8.28 -11.77
CA GLN A 35 -15.43 -8.76 -10.80
C GLN A 35 -15.84 -10.21 -11.06
N VAL A 36 -16.01 -10.59 -12.32
CA VAL A 36 -16.33 -11.97 -12.70
C VAL A 36 -15.16 -12.91 -12.35
N ALA A 37 -13.94 -12.54 -12.70
CA ALA A 37 -12.74 -13.33 -12.39
C ALA A 37 -12.56 -13.52 -10.87
N ASN A 38 -12.69 -12.45 -10.10
CA ASN A 38 -12.62 -12.48 -8.63
C ASN A 38 -13.73 -13.37 -8.05
N GLY A 39 -14.95 -13.31 -8.57
CA GLY A 39 -16.05 -14.18 -8.16
C GLY A 39 -15.77 -15.68 -8.42
N ILE A 40 -15.11 -16.01 -9.53
CA ILE A 40 -14.69 -17.40 -9.82
C ILE A 40 -13.60 -17.85 -8.84
N MET A 41 -12.59 -16.99 -8.62
CA MET A 41 -11.49 -17.29 -7.70
C MET A 41 -11.96 -17.44 -6.25
N ARG A 42 -12.90 -16.58 -5.79
CA ARG A 42 -13.49 -16.69 -4.44
C ARG A 42 -14.24 -18.02 -4.25
N ARG A 43 -15.08 -18.41 -5.20
CA ARG A 43 -15.77 -19.72 -5.11
C ARG A 43 -14.78 -20.89 -5.09
N ALA A 44 -13.70 -20.81 -5.88
CA ALA A 44 -12.67 -21.83 -5.88
C ALA A 44 -11.90 -21.87 -4.54
N LEU A 45 -11.65 -20.73 -3.92
CA LEU A 45 -11.05 -20.62 -2.57
C LEU A 45 -11.97 -21.26 -1.52
N ASP A 46 -13.26 -20.91 -1.51
CA ASP A 46 -14.24 -21.41 -0.52
C ASP A 46 -14.37 -22.94 -0.58
N ASN A 47 -14.32 -23.53 -1.78
CA ASN A 47 -14.42 -24.97 -1.99
C ASN A 47 -13.10 -25.72 -1.69
N ASN A 48 -11.99 -25.03 -1.45
CA ASN A 48 -10.65 -25.61 -1.34
C ASN A 48 -9.87 -25.06 -0.13
N SER A 49 -10.55 -24.61 0.92
CA SER A 49 -9.90 -24.02 2.10
C SER A 49 -9.02 -24.98 2.92
N ASP A 50 -8.97 -26.26 2.55
CA ASP A 50 -8.22 -27.33 3.21
C ASP A 50 -7.07 -27.90 2.37
N ASN A 51 -6.76 -27.33 1.21
CA ASN A 51 -5.78 -27.87 0.28
C ASN A 51 -4.96 -26.78 -0.47
N LEU A 52 -3.96 -27.21 -1.26
CA LEU A 52 -3.05 -26.30 -1.98
C LEU A 52 -3.73 -25.45 -3.06
N VAL A 53 -4.87 -25.90 -3.58
CA VAL A 53 -5.65 -25.10 -4.55
C VAL A 53 -6.20 -23.85 -3.87
N GLY A 54 -6.71 -23.99 -2.65
CA GLY A 54 -7.15 -22.86 -1.83
C GLY A 54 -6.01 -21.91 -1.50
N VAL A 55 -4.81 -22.42 -1.15
CA VAL A 55 -3.63 -21.57 -0.91
C VAL A 55 -3.29 -20.71 -2.14
N TYR A 56 -3.35 -21.32 -3.34
CA TYR A 56 -3.10 -20.61 -4.59
C TYR A 56 -4.11 -19.45 -4.80
N PHE A 57 -5.42 -19.72 -4.65
CA PHE A 57 -6.45 -18.72 -4.83
C PHE A 57 -6.40 -17.65 -3.73
N PHE A 58 -6.15 -18.03 -2.50
CA PHE A 58 -5.99 -17.09 -1.40
C PHE A 58 -4.80 -16.15 -1.63
N GLY A 59 -3.66 -16.69 -2.09
CA GLY A 59 -2.47 -15.90 -2.43
C GLY A 59 -2.72 -14.82 -3.52
N ASN A 60 -3.68 -15.08 -4.43
CA ASN A 60 -4.06 -14.10 -5.45
C ASN A 60 -5.11 -13.09 -5.00
N LEU A 61 -5.95 -13.45 -4.02
CA LEU A 61 -7.10 -12.64 -3.62
C LEU A 61 -6.87 -11.81 -2.35
N TYR A 62 -6.00 -12.25 -1.43
CA TYR A 62 -5.89 -11.65 -0.08
C TYR A 62 -5.54 -10.17 -0.09
N ASN A 63 -4.88 -9.69 -1.16
CA ASN A 63 -4.52 -8.28 -1.31
C ASN A 63 -5.72 -7.36 -1.54
N GLU A 64 -6.84 -7.91 -2.05
CA GLU A 64 -8.07 -7.18 -2.33
C GLU A 64 -9.10 -7.33 -1.19
N MET A 65 -8.74 -8.09 -0.14
CA MET A 65 -9.59 -8.31 1.02
C MET A 65 -9.26 -7.34 2.14
N GLU A 66 -10.28 -6.99 2.93
CA GLU A 66 -10.05 -6.33 4.21
C GLU A 66 -9.23 -7.24 5.13
N PRO A 67 -8.35 -6.70 5.98
CA PRO A 67 -7.46 -7.50 6.83
C PRO A 67 -8.20 -8.52 7.68
N GLN A 68 -9.35 -8.16 8.24
CA GLN A 68 -10.17 -9.06 9.06
C GLN A 68 -10.72 -10.23 8.23
N GLU A 69 -11.25 -9.99 7.02
CA GLU A 69 -11.73 -11.04 6.12
C GLU A 69 -10.59 -12.00 5.74
N ALA A 70 -9.44 -11.44 5.35
CA ALA A 70 -8.26 -12.24 5.00
C ALA A 70 -7.79 -13.10 6.20
N ARG A 71 -7.85 -12.56 7.43
CA ARG A 71 -7.53 -13.28 8.66
C ARG A 71 -8.48 -14.44 8.91
N GLU A 72 -9.78 -14.24 8.73
CA GLU A 72 -10.80 -15.28 8.89
C GLU A 72 -10.59 -16.43 7.89
N ILE A 73 -10.25 -16.11 6.63
CA ILE A 73 -9.96 -17.13 5.61
C ILE A 73 -8.66 -17.88 5.94
N LEU A 74 -7.61 -17.16 6.34
CA LEU A 74 -6.35 -17.78 6.76
C LEU A 74 -6.56 -18.83 7.86
N ASN A 75 -7.42 -18.51 8.83
CA ASN A 75 -7.72 -19.39 9.97
C ASN A 75 -8.55 -20.63 9.59
N LYS A 76 -9.17 -20.67 8.40
CA LYS A 76 -9.88 -21.87 7.92
C LYS A 76 -8.92 -22.92 7.40
N PHE A 77 -7.68 -22.55 7.00
CA PHE A 77 -6.69 -23.52 6.57
C PHE A 77 -6.22 -24.41 7.74
N PRO A 78 -5.98 -25.71 7.54
CA PRO A 78 -5.41 -26.59 8.55
C PRO A 78 -4.10 -26.03 9.12
N GLU A 79 -3.86 -26.22 10.42
CA GLU A 79 -2.70 -25.66 11.13
C GLU A 79 -1.35 -26.00 10.46
N GLN A 80 -1.23 -27.22 9.92
CA GLN A 80 -0.03 -27.63 9.19
C GLN A 80 0.19 -26.83 7.92
N MET A 81 -0.88 -26.42 7.24
CA MET A 81 -0.80 -25.61 6.03
C MET A 81 -0.47 -24.15 6.37
N GLN A 82 -1.00 -23.62 7.48
CA GLN A 82 -0.69 -22.26 7.93
C GLN A 82 0.83 -22.07 8.20
N LYS A 83 1.56 -23.15 8.51
CA LYS A 83 3.03 -23.15 8.69
C LYS A 83 3.82 -23.17 7.37
N THR A 84 3.16 -23.23 6.23
CA THR A 84 3.84 -23.13 4.93
C THR A 84 4.39 -21.72 4.71
N GLN A 85 5.46 -21.60 3.93
CA GLN A 85 6.11 -20.31 3.67
C GLN A 85 5.12 -19.28 3.09
N ILE A 86 4.23 -19.71 2.19
CA ILE A 86 3.23 -18.84 1.55
C ILE A 86 2.24 -18.30 2.58
N LEU A 87 1.58 -19.16 3.34
CA LEU A 87 0.57 -18.72 4.33
C LEU A 87 1.20 -17.95 5.49
N THR A 88 2.44 -18.27 5.88
CA THR A 88 3.21 -17.49 6.86
C THR A 88 3.49 -16.08 6.34
N ALA A 89 3.88 -15.92 5.08
CA ALA A 89 4.09 -14.60 4.47
C ALA A 89 2.79 -13.80 4.39
N ILE A 90 1.70 -14.44 3.99
CA ILE A 90 0.36 -13.81 3.97
C ILE A 90 -0.06 -13.40 5.39
N ALA A 91 0.15 -14.26 6.40
CA ALA A 91 -0.15 -13.96 7.80
C ALA A 91 0.59 -12.71 8.31
N LYS A 92 1.87 -12.57 7.97
CA LYS A 92 2.67 -11.37 8.29
C LYS A 92 2.11 -10.13 7.61
N SER A 93 1.76 -10.24 6.33
CA SER A 93 1.20 -9.13 5.57
C SER A 93 -0.16 -8.67 6.13
N ILE A 94 -1.02 -9.60 6.53
CA ILE A 94 -2.30 -9.29 7.19
C ILE A 94 -2.04 -8.61 8.54
N ALA A 95 -1.12 -9.15 9.36
CA ALA A 95 -0.77 -8.56 10.66
C ALA A 95 -0.22 -7.13 10.52
N ALA A 96 0.60 -6.87 9.52
CA ALA A 96 1.12 -5.53 9.23
C ALA A 96 -0.02 -4.54 8.90
N GLN A 97 -1.01 -4.96 8.11
CA GLN A 97 -2.18 -4.13 7.81
C GLN A 97 -3.06 -3.89 9.05
N GLU A 98 -3.31 -4.91 9.87
CA GLU A 98 -4.04 -4.79 11.12
C GLU A 98 -3.36 -3.81 12.09
N ASN A 99 -2.02 -3.81 12.11
CA ASN A 99 -1.22 -2.90 12.94
C ASN A 99 -1.22 -1.45 12.44
N THR A 100 -1.56 -1.23 11.18
CA THR A 100 -1.60 0.10 10.55
C THR A 100 -3.04 0.53 10.20
N GLU A 101 -4.04 -0.02 10.84
CA GLU A 101 -5.43 0.43 10.72
C GLU A 101 -5.65 1.81 11.35
N ILE A 102 -6.72 2.48 10.91
CA ILE A 102 -7.15 3.76 11.50
C ILE A 102 -7.40 3.57 12.99
N GLY A 103 -6.88 4.48 13.80
CA GLY A 103 -6.93 4.44 15.26
C GLY A 103 -5.71 3.76 15.92
N LYS A 104 -4.90 3.01 15.18
CA LYS A 104 -3.65 2.42 15.67
C LYS A 104 -2.56 3.49 15.83
N PRO A 105 -1.57 3.27 16.72
CA PRO A 105 -0.40 4.12 16.76
C PRO A 105 0.42 3.98 15.48
N TYR A 106 1.11 5.07 15.08
CA TYR A 106 2.10 4.98 14.02
C TYR A 106 3.27 4.06 14.42
N LEU A 107 3.97 3.51 13.44
CA LEU A 107 5.23 2.81 13.68
C LEU A 107 6.39 3.77 13.41
N GLU A 108 7.40 3.73 14.28
CA GLU A 108 8.58 4.59 14.14
C GLU A 108 9.32 4.31 12.84
N ILE A 109 9.69 5.37 12.13
CA ILE A 109 10.53 5.31 10.94
C ILE A 109 11.77 6.18 11.21
N ALA A 110 12.94 5.58 11.11
CA ALA A 110 14.22 6.26 11.19
C ALA A 110 15.13 5.71 10.08
N LEU A 111 15.27 6.46 9.00
CA LEU A 111 15.96 6.06 7.77
C LEU A 111 16.88 7.16 7.28
N PRO A 112 17.88 6.85 6.42
CA PRO A 112 18.79 7.84 5.88
C PRO A 112 18.08 8.82 4.92
N ASP A 113 18.41 10.09 5.04
CA ASP A 113 18.02 11.15 4.11
C ASP A 113 18.98 11.26 2.91
N SER A 114 18.85 12.32 2.12
CA SER A 114 19.67 12.58 0.95
C SER A 114 21.16 12.87 1.26
N LEU A 115 21.47 13.20 2.52
CA LEU A 115 22.84 13.43 3.00
C LEU A 115 23.41 12.18 3.68
N GLY A 116 22.61 11.12 3.86
CA GLY A 116 22.97 9.90 4.58
C GLY A 116 22.76 10.00 6.09
N GLU A 117 22.16 11.08 6.59
CA GLU A 117 21.86 11.25 8.00
C GLU A 117 20.53 10.57 8.33
N THR A 118 20.50 9.88 9.48
CA THR A 118 19.26 9.21 9.93
C THR A 118 18.25 10.23 10.41
N VAL A 119 17.12 10.29 9.74
CA VAL A 119 16.00 11.17 10.08
C VAL A 119 14.83 10.33 10.60
N SER A 120 14.39 10.64 11.83
CA SER A 120 13.24 10.01 12.49
C SER A 120 11.96 10.78 12.19
N VAL A 121 10.82 10.09 12.07
CA VAL A 121 9.50 10.69 11.93
C VAL A 121 8.99 11.27 13.25
N THR A 122 9.40 10.72 14.41
CA THR A 122 8.91 11.09 15.75
C THR A 122 8.97 12.60 16.05
N PRO A 123 10.03 13.37 15.73
CA PRO A 123 10.07 14.82 15.99
C PRO A 123 8.99 15.62 15.24
N LEU A 124 8.40 15.06 14.19
CA LEU A 124 7.32 15.70 13.42
C LEU A 124 5.94 15.46 14.04
N ILE A 125 5.84 14.61 15.06
CA ILE A 125 4.59 14.23 15.73
C ILE A 125 4.57 14.88 17.12
N GLY A 126 3.42 15.37 17.56
CA GLY A 126 3.24 15.99 18.87
C GLY A 126 2.18 17.08 18.84
N PRO A 127 1.97 17.81 19.94
CA PRO A 127 0.90 18.82 20.04
C PRO A 127 0.91 19.82 18.88
N GLY A 128 -0.21 19.91 18.17
CA GLY A 128 -0.40 20.76 17.01
C GLY A 128 0.34 20.33 15.74
N LYS A 129 0.95 19.14 15.72
CA LYS A 129 1.69 18.63 14.57
C LYS A 129 0.95 17.47 13.92
N TRP A 130 0.76 17.57 12.61
CA TRP A 130 0.16 16.54 11.76
C TRP A 130 1.19 16.08 10.75
N VAL A 131 1.27 14.78 10.49
CA VAL A 131 2.26 14.23 9.54
C VAL A 131 1.60 13.30 8.56
N LEU A 132 1.84 13.51 7.28
CA LEU A 132 1.55 12.54 6.23
C LEU A 132 2.82 11.73 5.96
N ILE A 133 2.84 10.45 6.36
CA ILE A 133 3.87 9.49 5.97
C ILE A 133 3.49 9.00 4.59
N ASP A 134 4.30 9.29 3.57
CA ASP A 134 4.03 8.99 2.17
C ASP A 134 5.08 8.04 1.60
N PHE A 135 4.66 6.82 1.23
CA PHE A 135 5.50 5.83 0.56
C PHE A 135 5.39 5.99 -0.95
N TRP A 136 6.50 6.27 -1.60
CA TRP A 136 6.56 6.64 -3.00
C TRP A 136 7.85 6.20 -3.69
N ALA A 137 8.01 6.47 -4.99
CA ALA A 137 9.27 6.34 -5.72
C ALA A 137 9.30 7.23 -6.97
N THR A 138 10.49 7.56 -7.45
CA THR A 138 10.68 8.39 -8.65
C THR A 138 10.15 7.73 -9.92
N TRP A 139 10.25 6.40 -10.02
CA TRP A 139 9.74 5.60 -11.14
C TRP A 139 8.23 5.35 -11.09
N CYS A 140 7.58 5.66 -9.97
CA CYS A 140 6.15 5.48 -9.78
C CYS A 140 5.36 6.63 -10.43
N SER A 141 4.81 6.41 -11.61
CA SER A 141 4.05 7.45 -12.33
C SER A 141 2.83 7.96 -11.55
N PRO A 142 1.98 7.11 -10.92
CA PRO A 142 0.89 7.60 -10.07
C PRO A 142 1.39 8.45 -8.90
N CYS A 143 2.53 8.08 -8.26
CA CYS A 143 3.10 8.86 -7.15
C CYS A 143 3.49 10.28 -7.59
N ARG A 144 4.08 10.40 -8.78
CA ARG A 144 4.41 11.70 -9.36
C ARG A 144 3.17 12.54 -9.67
N GLY A 145 2.07 11.89 -10.00
CA GLY A 145 0.77 12.54 -10.19
C GLY A 145 0.21 13.18 -8.92
N GLU A 146 0.58 12.66 -7.74
CA GLU A 146 0.17 13.19 -6.43
C GLU A 146 1.00 14.42 -5.98
N LEU A 147 2.21 14.63 -6.53
CA LEU A 147 3.11 15.71 -6.09
C LEU A 147 2.49 17.12 -6.12
N PRO A 148 1.72 17.53 -7.13
CA PRO A 148 1.08 18.85 -7.11
C PRO A 148 0.16 19.03 -5.89
N TYR A 149 -0.63 18.03 -5.55
CA TYR A 149 -1.56 18.05 -4.41
C TYR A 149 -0.80 18.06 -3.07
N LEU A 150 0.28 17.28 -2.96
CA LEU A 150 1.15 17.28 -1.78
C LEU A 150 1.81 18.65 -1.57
N LYS A 151 2.34 19.28 -2.63
CA LYS A 151 2.95 20.61 -2.58
C LYS A 151 1.93 21.68 -2.16
N GLU A 152 0.71 21.64 -2.71
CA GLU A 152 -0.37 22.56 -2.31
C GLU A 152 -0.78 22.34 -0.85
N ALA A 153 -0.98 21.10 -0.42
CA ALA A 153 -1.31 20.79 0.97
C ALA A 153 -0.20 21.25 1.93
N PHE A 154 1.06 20.99 1.61
CA PHE A 154 2.21 21.42 2.41
C PHE A 154 2.30 22.95 2.51
N LYS A 155 2.09 23.65 1.40
CA LYS A 155 2.09 25.13 1.37
C LYS A 155 0.97 25.72 2.22
N GLU A 156 -0.25 25.17 2.16
CA GLU A 156 -1.43 25.68 2.83
C GLU A 156 -1.45 25.36 4.33
N PHE A 157 -1.13 24.10 4.69
CA PHE A 157 -1.25 23.59 6.05
C PHE A 157 0.06 23.51 6.82
N GLY A 158 1.21 23.63 6.16
CA GLY A 158 2.53 23.65 6.82
C GLY A 158 2.63 24.72 7.91
N PRO A 159 2.22 25.99 7.67
CA PRO A 159 2.17 27.03 8.71
C PRO A 159 1.24 26.70 9.89
N LYS A 160 0.33 25.75 9.71
CA LYS A 160 -0.62 25.28 10.74
C LYS A 160 -0.17 23.99 11.43
N GLY A 161 1.08 23.56 11.20
CA GLY A 161 1.66 22.38 11.85
C GLY A 161 1.58 21.07 11.05
N PHE A 162 1.15 21.11 9.79
CA PHE A 162 1.21 19.94 8.91
C PHE A 162 2.59 19.75 8.31
N ASN A 163 3.05 18.50 8.24
CA ASN A 163 4.28 18.12 7.56
C ASN A 163 4.07 16.85 6.72
N ILE A 164 5.01 16.61 5.83
CA ILE A 164 5.09 15.38 5.04
C ILE A 164 6.42 14.71 5.41
N TYR A 165 6.40 13.39 5.50
CA TYR A 165 7.57 12.55 5.67
C TYR A 165 7.58 11.53 4.53
N GLY A 166 8.35 11.81 3.47
CA GLY A 166 8.43 10.98 2.29
C GLY A 166 9.36 9.79 2.50
N VAL A 167 8.89 8.59 2.25
CA VAL A 167 9.65 7.33 2.33
C VAL A 167 9.80 6.76 0.93
N SER A 168 10.97 6.96 0.33
CA SER A 168 11.24 6.48 -1.02
C SER A 168 11.58 4.99 -1.06
N LEU A 169 11.02 4.28 -2.04
CA LEU A 169 11.35 2.89 -2.39
C LEU A 169 12.29 2.81 -3.61
N ASP A 170 13.01 3.88 -3.92
CA ASP A 170 14.00 3.89 -4.99
C ASP A 170 15.21 3.02 -4.64
N ASN A 171 15.73 2.28 -5.63
CA ASN A 171 16.97 1.52 -5.51
C ASN A 171 18.22 2.36 -5.86
N ASP A 172 18.03 3.48 -6.56
CA ASP A 172 19.09 4.40 -7.00
C ASP A 172 18.99 5.69 -6.20
N ALA A 173 19.86 5.81 -5.21
CA ALA A 173 19.90 6.97 -4.33
C ALA A 173 20.27 8.27 -5.07
N GLU A 174 21.11 8.23 -6.11
CA GLU A 174 21.51 9.44 -6.85
C GLU A 174 20.35 9.98 -7.69
N SER A 175 19.68 9.12 -8.46
CA SER A 175 18.49 9.51 -9.22
C SER A 175 17.39 10.05 -8.30
N TRP A 176 17.22 9.45 -7.11
CA TRP A 176 16.29 9.94 -6.10
C TRP A 176 16.67 11.35 -5.59
N LYS A 177 17.91 11.59 -5.24
CA LYS A 177 18.40 12.93 -4.80
C LYS A 177 18.19 14.00 -5.88
N GLU A 178 18.54 13.69 -7.13
CA GLU A 178 18.33 14.59 -8.27
C GLU A 178 16.84 14.94 -8.42
N PHE A 179 15.96 13.94 -8.24
CA PHE A 179 14.51 14.15 -8.32
C PHE A 179 14.00 15.05 -7.21
N LEU A 180 14.46 14.87 -5.95
CA LEU A 180 14.08 15.74 -4.82
C LEU A 180 14.41 17.21 -5.11
N VAL A 181 15.60 17.49 -5.64
CA VAL A 181 16.05 18.84 -6.00
C VAL A 181 15.21 19.40 -7.14
N LYS A 182 15.04 18.62 -8.22
CA LYS A 182 14.28 19.01 -9.41
C LYS A 182 12.83 19.35 -9.08
N GLU A 183 12.20 18.56 -8.20
CA GLU A 183 10.80 18.74 -7.81
C GLU A 183 10.65 19.65 -6.59
N GLU A 184 11.72 20.24 -6.07
CA GLU A 184 11.69 21.16 -4.91
C GLU A 184 10.95 20.54 -3.70
N MET A 185 11.19 19.26 -3.41
CA MET A 185 10.58 18.55 -2.28
C MET A 185 11.28 18.95 -0.98
N THR A 186 10.78 19.99 -0.32
CA THR A 186 11.43 20.64 0.85
C THR A 186 11.09 19.99 2.19
N TRP A 187 10.14 19.08 2.24
CA TRP A 187 9.84 18.30 3.44
C TRP A 187 10.84 17.16 3.63
N PRO A 188 10.95 16.56 4.84
CA PRO A 188 11.81 15.40 5.09
C PRO A 188 11.53 14.25 4.13
N ASN A 189 12.59 13.79 3.45
CA ASN A 189 12.55 12.63 2.55
C ASN A 189 13.67 11.68 2.94
N VAL A 190 13.32 10.40 3.09
CA VAL A 190 14.24 9.31 3.43
C VAL A 190 14.14 8.19 2.40
N ILE A 191 15.18 7.35 2.33
CA ILE A 191 15.21 6.22 1.41
C ILE A 191 15.14 4.90 2.19
N ALA A 192 14.18 4.04 1.80
CA ALA A 192 13.91 2.77 2.48
C ALA A 192 14.62 1.58 1.82
N VAL A 193 15.33 1.76 0.71
CA VAL A 193 16.07 0.71 0.02
C VAL A 193 17.55 1.06 0.01
N THR A 194 18.36 0.18 0.61
CA THR A 194 19.83 0.34 0.65
C THR A 194 20.45 -0.97 0.20
N ASP A 195 21.40 -0.91 -0.73
CA ASP A 195 22.07 -2.09 -1.30
C ASP A 195 21.08 -3.15 -1.83
N GLY A 196 19.98 -2.69 -2.46
CA GLY A 196 18.94 -3.56 -3.02
C GLY A 196 18.06 -4.26 -1.98
N LYS A 197 18.13 -3.85 -0.72
CA LYS A 197 17.30 -4.41 0.37
C LYS A 197 16.38 -3.34 0.93
N SER A 198 15.08 -3.67 0.98
CA SER A 198 14.10 -2.83 1.66
C SER A 198 14.27 -2.86 3.17
N ALA A 199 14.13 -1.70 3.81
CA ALA A 199 14.07 -1.61 5.25
C ALA A 199 12.86 -2.39 5.81
N PRO A 200 12.96 -3.03 6.98
CA PRO A 200 11.87 -3.81 7.58
C PRO A 200 10.56 -3.03 7.72
N ILE A 201 10.66 -1.73 7.94
CA ILE A 201 9.51 -0.84 8.12
C ILE A 201 8.54 -0.85 6.91
N VAL A 202 9.02 -1.14 5.70
CA VAL A 202 8.17 -1.27 4.49
C VAL A 202 7.21 -2.47 4.64
N GLU A 203 7.73 -3.60 5.15
CA GLU A 203 6.92 -4.78 5.46
C GLU A 203 6.02 -4.54 6.69
N GLU A 204 6.54 -3.87 7.73
CA GLU A 204 5.82 -3.57 8.97
C GLU A 204 4.64 -2.63 8.76
N TYR A 205 4.75 -1.67 7.84
CA TYR A 205 3.63 -0.82 7.39
C TYR A 205 2.69 -1.54 6.42
N GLY A 206 3.00 -2.76 6.01
CA GLY A 206 2.18 -3.53 5.07
C GLY A 206 2.14 -2.94 3.67
N ILE A 207 3.22 -2.27 3.23
CA ILE A 207 3.28 -1.62 1.91
C ILE A 207 3.35 -2.67 0.81
N ARG A 208 2.30 -2.76 0.01
CA ARG A 208 2.17 -3.71 -1.11
C ARG A 208 2.25 -3.02 -2.48
N SER A 209 1.85 -1.78 -2.51
CA SER A 209 1.86 -0.93 -3.71
C SER A 209 2.11 0.51 -3.31
N ILE A 210 2.54 1.33 -4.25
CA ILE A 210 2.69 2.77 -4.09
C ILE A 210 1.93 3.52 -5.21
N PRO A 211 1.42 4.71 -4.92
CA PRO A 211 1.52 5.46 -3.66
C PRO A 211 0.68 4.84 -2.53
N THR A 212 1.17 4.92 -1.30
CA THR A 212 0.44 4.58 -0.07
C THR A 212 0.83 5.58 1.00
N ASN A 213 -0.14 6.14 1.71
CA ASN A 213 0.14 7.11 2.76
C ASN A 213 -0.72 6.92 4.00
N PHE A 214 -0.23 7.49 5.10
CA PHE A 214 -0.86 7.44 6.41
C PHE A 214 -0.83 8.84 7.02
N LEU A 215 -1.99 9.40 7.35
CA LEU A 215 -2.07 10.66 8.08
C LEU A 215 -2.04 10.39 9.58
N ILE A 216 -1.07 10.99 10.26
CA ILE A 216 -0.83 10.82 11.69
C ILE A 216 -1.27 12.06 12.44
N SER A 217 -2.08 11.86 13.49
CA SER A 217 -2.54 12.92 14.38
C SER A 217 -1.45 13.38 15.36
N PRO A 218 -1.65 14.53 16.05
CA PRO A 218 -0.77 14.98 17.13
C PRO A 218 -0.56 13.98 18.28
N GLU A 219 -1.51 13.07 18.47
CA GLU A 219 -1.45 11.99 19.47
C GLU A 219 -0.70 10.75 18.99
N GLY A 220 -0.14 10.79 17.78
CA GLY A 220 0.59 9.68 17.18
C GLY A 220 -0.31 8.53 16.69
N LYS A 221 -1.56 8.83 16.32
CA LYS A 221 -2.49 7.83 15.77
C LYS A 221 -2.70 8.02 14.28
N ILE A 222 -2.82 6.91 13.57
CA ILE A 222 -3.26 6.88 12.17
C ILE A 222 -4.72 7.31 12.12
N VAL A 223 -5.04 8.38 11.41
CA VAL A 223 -6.41 8.93 11.31
C VAL A 223 -6.99 8.86 9.90
N ALA A 224 -6.13 8.68 8.90
CA ALA A 224 -6.54 8.42 7.53
C ALA A 224 -5.44 7.64 6.80
N LYS A 225 -5.81 6.95 5.74
CA LYS A 225 -4.92 6.17 4.86
C LYS A 225 -5.28 6.47 3.41
N ASP A 226 -4.31 6.28 2.54
CA ASP A 226 -4.50 6.28 1.08
C ASP A 226 -5.23 7.52 0.54
N LEU A 227 -4.95 8.67 1.13
CA LEU A 227 -5.46 9.95 0.65
C LEU A 227 -4.89 10.26 -0.74
N ARG A 228 -5.74 10.77 -1.67
CA ARG A 228 -5.36 11.08 -3.05
C ARG A 228 -5.92 12.42 -3.51
N GLY A 229 -5.15 13.08 -4.36
CA GLY A 229 -5.60 14.30 -5.03
C GLY A 229 -6.11 15.36 -4.05
N GLU A 230 -7.25 15.98 -4.39
CA GLU A 230 -7.92 16.98 -3.53
C GLU A 230 -8.35 16.42 -2.16
N GLY A 231 -8.59 15.11 -2.03
CA GLY A 231 -8.95 14.47 -0.77
C GLY A 231 -7.90 14.66 0.34
N ILE A 232 -6.63 14.92 -0.01
CA ILE A 232 -5.59 15.27 0.95
C ILE A 232 -5.94 16.61 1.63
N LYS A 233 -6.25 17.63 0.84
CA LYS A 233 -6.58 18.97 1.34
C LYS A 233 -7.92 18.98 2.08
N GLU A 234 -8.92 18.29 1.55
CA GLU A 234 -10.24 18.18 2.19
C GLU A 234 -10.09 17.55 3.59
N LYS A 235 -9.33 16.47 3.72
CA LYS A 235 -9.09 15.83 5.01
C LYS A 235 -8.31 16.71 5.98
N LEU A 236 -7.31 17.43 5.50
CA LEU A 236 -6.56 18.37 6.33
C LEU A 236 -7.43 19.56 6.76
N ALA A 237 -8.28 20.11 5.89
CA ALA A 237 -9.18 21.21 6.24
C ALA A 237 -10.19 20.81 7.33
N GLU A 238 -10.61 19.55 7.38
CA GLU A 238 -11.45 18.99 8.43
C GLU A 238 -10.73 18.95 9.80
N LEU A 239 -9.45 18.57 9.81
CA LEU A 239 -8.70 18.21 11.01
C LEU A 239 -7.77 19.31 11.53
N VAL A 240 -7.11 20.07 10.64
CA VAL A 240 -6.11 21.09 10.95
C VAL A 240 -6.78 22.46 11.01
N LYS A 241 -6.99 22.96 12.21
CA LYS A 241 -7.67 24.24 12.46
C LYS A 241 -6.70 25.37 12.74
#